data_f10c5c059cd5a5d1209cd5781c9420dc
#
_entry.id   f10c5c059cd5a5d1209cd5781c9420dc
#
_cell.length_a   1.000
_cell.length_b   1.000
_cell.length_c   1.000
_cell.angle_alpha   90.00
_cell.angle_beta   90.00
_cell.angle_gamma   90.00
#
_symmetry.space_group_name_H-M   'P 1'
#
loop_
_entity.id
_entity.type
_entity.pdbx_description
1 polymer ?
#
loop_
_entity_poly.entity_id
_entity_poly.type
_entity_poly.pdbx_seq_one_letter_code
_entity_poly.pdbx_strand_id
1 'polypeptide(L)'
;SGVDTDDLKERLGICIFSLDAWYFDDDTCRKELREHFHVTNLEGLGISDYDSGIIAAGALFLYLKETQKTALSQMTTIRPYTAERYMLIDSSSRRNLELVETLREKQKRGSLLWVLDKTKTAMGARTLRSFVEQPLIDAEEINRRLEALEELNEKPMLRDEIREYLNPVYDLERLVSRIS
;
A
#
# COMPACT_ATOMS: atom_id res chain seq x y z
N SER A 1 12.17 10.92 20.52
CA SER A 1 11.67 10.81 19.16
C SER A 1 12.37 11.82 18.28
N GLY A 2 13.11 11.36 17.26
CA GLY A 2 13.95 12.22 16.42
C GLY A 2 13.26 12.73 15.14
N VAL A 3 11.92 12.81 15.12
CA VAL A 3 11.19 13.33 13.97
C VAL A 3 10.89 14.81 14.22
N ASP A 4 11.40 15.67 13.34
CA ASP A 4 11.09 17.10 13.35
C ASP A 4 9.66 17.30 12.82
N THR A 5 8.73 17.52 13.75
CA THR A 5 7.32 17.71 13.45
C THR A 5 7.02 19.06 12.80
N ASP A 6 7.89 20.05 12.97
CA ASP A 6 7.67 21.37 12.40
C ASP A 6 8.07 21.39 10.92
N ASP A 7 9.17 20.70 10.55
CA ASP A 7 9.52 20.46 9.14
C ASP A 7 8.40 19.70 8.39
N LEU A 8 7.80 18.71 9.03
CA LEU A 8 6.67 17.97 8.42
C LEU A 8 5.44 18.85 8.20
N LYS A 9 5.10 19.71 9.16
CA LYS A 9 3.98 20.66 9.01
C LYS A 9 4.20 21.61 7.84
N GLU A 10 5.40 22.18 7.75
CA GLU A 10 5.72 23.16 6.69
C GLU A 10 5.75 22.50 5.30
N ARG A 11 6.37 21.32 5.18
CA ARG A 11 6.53 20.64 3.88
C ARG A 11 5.27 20.02 3.34
N LEU A 12 4.41 19.50 4.22
CA LEU A 12 3.23 18.73 3.82
C LEU A 12 1.92 19.51 4.02
N GLY A 13 1.94 20.63 4.70
CA GLY A 13 0.74 21.42 4.99
C GLY A 13 -0.29 20.67 5.85
N ILE A 14 0.18 19.74 6.72
CA ILE A 14 -0.66 18.88 7.55
C ILE A 14 -0.77 19.41 8.98
N CYS A 15 -1.92 19.15 9.62
CA CYS A 15 -2.06 19.34 11.06
C CYS A 15 -1.51 18.12 11.79
N ILE A 16 -0.66 18.35 12.80
CA ILE A 16 -0.11 17.29 13.65
C ILE A 16 -0.70 17.44 15.05
N PHE A 17 -1.30 16.37 15.54
CA PHE A 17 -1.84 16.28 16.90
C PHE A 17 -1.02 15.27 17.68
N SER A 18 -0.72 15.59 18.94
CA SER A 18 -0.12 14.66 19.88
C SER A 18 -1.24 13.86 20.57
N LEU A 19 -1.07 12.54 20.60
CA LEU A 19 -1.90 11.66 21.40
C LEU A 19 -1.27 11.45 22.77
N ASP A 20 -2.09 11.18 23.78
CA ASP A 20 -1.62 10.84 25.11
C ASP A 20 -0.83 9.53 25.13
N ALA A 21 0.10 9.38 26.06
CA ALA A 21 1.01 8.24 26.12
C ALA A 21 0.27 6.88 26.27
N TRP A 22 -0.91 6.86 26.87
CA TRP A 22 -1.69 5.63 27.06
C TRP A 22 -2.18 5.00 25.75
N TYR A 23 -2.34 5.79 24.66
CA TYR A 23 -2.65 5.23 23.34
C TYR A 23 -1.55 4.29 22.83
N PHE A 24 -0.32 4.48 23.29
CA PHE A 24 0.86 3.72 22.86
C PHE A 24 1.28 2.64 23.88
N ASP A 25 0.38 2.29 24.81
CA ASP A 25 0.60 1.20 25.73
C ASP A 25 0.57 -0.15 24.98
N ASP A 26 1.64 -0.96 25.11
CA ASP A 26 1.81 -2.18 24.33
C ASP A 26 0.69 -3.19 24.58
N ASP A 27 0.35 -3.44 25.84
CA ASP A 27 -0.70 -4.40 26.18
C ASP A 27 -2.07 -3.97 25.66
N THR A 28 -2.37 -2.68 25.76
CA THR A 28 -3.61 -2.09 25.27
C THR A 28 -3.70 -2.18 23.75
N CYS A 29 -2.62 -1.84 23.03
CA CYS A 29 -2.55 -1.94 21.57
C CYS A 29 -2.71 -3.38 21.08
N ARG A 30 -2.00 -4.34 21.68
CA ARG A 30 -2.11 -5.77 21.35
C ARG A 30 -3.50 -6.32 21.62
N LYS A 31 -4.10 -5.92 22.72
CA LYS A 31 -5.47 -6.32 23.06
C LYS A 31 -6.46 -5.79 22.04
N GLU A 32 -6.35 -4.50 21.70
CA GLU A 32 -7.23 -3.86 20.73
C GLU A 32 -7.21 -4.56 19.37
N LEU A 33 -6.02 -4.86 18.84
CA LEU A 33 -5.87 -5.53 17.56
C LEU A 33 -6.40 -6.97 17.59
N ARG A 34 -6.19 -7.72 18.67
CA ARG A 34 -6.75 -9.06 18.83
C ARG A 34 -8.28 -9.06 18.84
N GLU A 35 -8.86 -8.13 19.58
CA GLU A 35 -10.32 -7.98 19.65
C GLU A 35 -10.91 -7.60 18.31
N HIS A 36 -10.28 -6.63 17.61
CA HIS A 36 -10.78 -6.16 16.32
C HIS A 36 -10.74 -7.23 15.23
N PHE A 37 -9.61 -7.95 15.10
CA PHE A 37 -9.43 -9.00 14.09
C PHE A 37 -9.94 -10.38 14.54
N HIS A 38 -10.54 -10.49 15.73
CA HIS A 38 -11.09 -11.73 16.28
C HIS A 38 -10.06 -12.88 16.32
N VAL A 39 -8.83 -12.58 16.69
CA VAL A 39 -7.74 -13.55 16.79
C VAL A 39 -7.29 -13.74 18.25
N THR A 40 -6.83 -14.95 18.58
CA THR A 40 -6.33 -15.25 19.91
C THR A 40 -4.93 -14.66 20.13
N ASN A 41 -4.09 -14.71 19.07
CA ASN A 41 -2.75 -14.14 19.07
C ASN A 41 -2.49 -13.38 17.76
N LEU A 42 -1.44 -12.54 17.73
CA LEU A 42 -1.06 -11.75 16.56
C LEU A 42 -0.21 -12.52 15.54
N GLU A 43 0.25 -13.73 15.90
CA GLU A 43 0.98 -14.62 14.99
C GLU A 43 0.12 -15.00 13.77
N GLY A 44 -1.17 -15.26 14.01
CA GLY A 44 -2.13 -15.57 12.96
C GLY A 44 -2.32 -14.45 11.93
N LEU A 45 -1.92 -13.21 12.27
CA LEU A 45 -1.93 -12.06 11.37
C LEU A 45 -0.57 -11.81 10.70
N GLY A 46 0.48 -12.55 11.07
CA GLY A 46 1.83 -12.39 10.54
C GLY A 46 2.52 -11.09 10.96
N ILE A 47 2.13 -10.50 12.10
CA ILE A 47 2.65 -9.21 12.58
C ILE A 47 3.39 -9.30 13.92
N SER A 48 3.55 -10.49 14.49
CA SER A 48 4.13 -10.70 15.84
C SER A 48 5.53 -10.11 16.02
N ASP A 49 6.32 -10.06 14.94
CA ASP A 49 7.72 -9.60 14.97
C ASP A 49 7.86 -8.07 14.82
N TYR A 50 6.75 -7.36 14.72
CA TYR A 50 6.72 -5.91 14.46
C TYR A 50 6.22 -5.11 15.66
N ASP A 51 6.90 -5.17 16.80
CA ASP A 51 6.47 -4.52 18.06
C ASP A 51 6.08 -3.05 17.88
N SER A 52 6.96 -2.25 17.29
CA SER A 52 6.66 -0.84 17.02
C SER A 52 5.49 -0.65 16.05
N GLY A 53 5.35 -1.54 15.07
CA GLY A 53 4.22 -1.55 14.14
C GLY A 53 2.90 -1.91 14.81
N ILE A 54 2.92 -2.88 15.73
CA ILE A 54 1.77 -3.27 16.54
C ILE A 54 1.30 -2.10 17.40
N ILE A 55 2.23 -1.43 18.12
CA ILE A 55 1.90 -0.26 18.94
C ILE A 55 1.32 0.85 18.09
N ALA A 56 1.93 1.17 16.95
CA ALA A 56 1.43 2.21 16.05
C ALA A 56 0.05 1.88 15.47
N ALA A 57 -0.17 0.64 15.04
CA ALA A 57 -1.46 0.19 14.52
C ALA A 57 -2.53 0.19 15.62
N GLY A 58 -2.24 -0.32 16.82
CA GLY A 58 -3.16 -0.33 17.95
C GLY A 58 -3.56 1.08 18.36
N ALA A 59 -2.59 1.99 18.48
CA ALA A 59 -2.86 3.41 18.77
C ALA A 59 -3.76 4.06 17.71
N LEU A 60 -3.54 3.75 16.43
CA LEU A 60 -4.40 4.23 15.35
C LEU A 60 -5.82 3.67 15.47
N PHE A 61 -5.99 2.40 15.78
CA PHE A 61 -7.30 1.78 15.97
C PHE A 61 -8.05 2.40 17.15
N LEU A 62 -7.38 2.60 18.29
CA LEU A 62 -7.96 3.29 19.46
C LEU A 62 -8.44 4.69 19.09
N TYR A 63 -7.60 5.48 18.42
CA TYR A 63 -7.95 6.83 17.96
C TYR A 63 -9.12 6.81 16.99
N LEU A 64 -9.16 5.91 16.03
CA LEU A 64 -10.25 5.79 15.07
C LEU A 64 -11.56 5.39 15.73
N LYS A 65 -11.57 4.47 16.68
CA LYS A 65 -12.77 4.10 17.44
C LYS A 65 -13.35 5.30 18.20
N GLU A 66 -12.49 6.09 18.81
CA GLU A 66 -12.92 7.24 19.58
C GLU A 66 -13.47 8.37 18.70
N THR A 67 -12.82 8.65 17.59
CA THR A 67 -13.17 9.76 16.70
C THR A 67 -14.29 9.43 15.73
N GLN A 68 -14.30 8.24 15.16
CA GLN A 68 -15.28 7.83 14.15
C GLN A 68 -16.61 7.35 14.76
N LYS A 69 -16.60 6.90 16.02
CA LYS A 69 -17.77 6.33 16.74
C LYS A 69 -18.51 5.21 15.98
N THR A 70 -17.89 4.69 14.94
CA THR A 70 -18.41 3.60 14.11
C THR A 70 -17.55 2.36 14.31
N ALA A 71 -18.17 1.18 14.17
CA ALA A 71 -17.40 -0.05 14.12
C ALA A 71 -16.48 0.00 12.89
N LEU A 72 -15.17 -0.21 13.10
CA LEU A 72 -14.18 -0.27 12.03
C LEU A 72 -14.25 -1.61 11.26
N SER A 73 -15.44 -2.16 11.10
CA SER A 73 -15.72 -3.47 10.51
C SER A 73 -15.22 -3.63 9.07
N GLN A 74 -15.06 -2.52 8.38
CA GLN A 74 -14.47 -2.49 7.04
C GLN A 74 -12.97 -2.82 7.02
N MET A 75 -12.27 -2.66 8.15
CA MET A 75 -10.86 -3.00 8.29
C MET A 75 -10.73 -4.47 8.69
N THR A 76 -10.76 -5.35 7.71
CA THR A 76 -10.77 -6.81 7.93
C THR A 76 -9.39 -7.45 7.89
N THR A 77 -8.37 -6.74 7.40
CA THR A 77 -7.02 -7.29 7.26
C THR A 77 -5.97 -6.26 7.69
N ILE A 78 -4.89 -6.77 8.29
CA ILE A 78 -3.67 -6.03 8.54
C ILE A 78 -2.51 -6.77 7.86
N ARG A 79 -1.59 -6.04 7.25
CA ARG A 79 -0.41 -6.62 6.61
C ARG A 79 0.82 -5.82 6.97
N PRO A 80 1.91 -6.48 7.37
CA PRO A 80 3.17 -5.79 7.60
C PRO A 80 3.70 -5.23 6.27
N TYR A 81 4.20 -4.02 6.32
CA TYR A 81 4.94 -3.42 5.23
C TYR A 81 6.40 -3.26 5.65
N THR A 82 7.29 -3.95 4.97
CA THR A 82 8.73 -3.83 5.19
C THR A 82 9.37 -3.09 4.01
N ALA A 83 10.05 -2.00 4.31
CA ALA A 83 10.80 -1.25 3.30
C ALA A 83 11.93 -2.11 2.68
N GLU A 84 12.41 -3.11 3.41
CA GLU A 84 13.48 -4.03 3.00
C GLU A 84 13.12 -4.88 1.78
N ARG A 85 11.82 -5.05 1.49
CA ARG A 85 11.33 -5.82 0.33
C ARG A 85 11.47 -5.06 -0.99
N TYR A 86 11.60 -3.74 -0.91
CA TYR A 86 11.57 -2.88 -2.09
C TYR A 86 12.85 -2.06 -2.21
N MET A 87 13.24 -1.79 -3.44
CA MET A 87 14.33 -0.85 -3.72
C MET A 87 13.95 0.55 -3.26
N LEU A 88 14.75 1.12 -2.38
CA LEU A 88 14.58 2.50 -1.95
C LEU A 88 15.02 3.45 -3.07
N ILE A 89 14.06 4.13 -3.66
CA ILE A 89 14.30 5.17 -4.67
C ILE A 89 13.95 6.51 -4.01
N ASP A 90 14.94 7.36 -3.82
CA ASP A 90 14.72 8.70 -3.28
C ASP A 90 13.88 9.58 -4.21
N SER A 91 13.35 10.68 -3.66
CA SER A 91 12.43 11.56 -4.41
C SER A 91 13.09 12.23 -5.62
N SER A 92 14.39 12.54 -5.54
CA SER A 92 15.15 13.15 -6.65
C SER A 92 15.38 12.14 -7.77
N SER A 93 15.81 10.92 -7.43
CA SER A 93 15.98 9.82 -8.39
C SER A 93 14.66 9.46 -9.07
N ARG A 94 13.55 9.33 -8.29
CA ARG A 94 12.22 9.05 -8.82
C ARG A 94 11.76 10.09 -9.83
N ARG A 95 12.01 11.36 -9.53
CA ARG A 95 11.70 12.48 -10.41
C ARG A 95 12.59 12.51 -11.65
N ASN A 96 13.91 12.34 -11.49
CA ASN A 96 14.86 12.40 -12.59
C ASN A 96 14.71 11.23 -13.58
N LEU A 97 14.28 10.07 -13.10
CA LEU A 97 13.96 8.91 -13.94
C LEU A 97 12.59 9.02 -14.62
N GLU A 98 11.82 10.07 -14.34
CA GLU A 98 10.46 10.28 -14.88
C GLU A 98 9.57 9.04 -14.77
N LEU A 99 9.61 8.38 -13.61
CA LEU A 99 8.93 7.08 -13.43
C LEU A 99 7.42 7.18 -13.63
N VAL A 100 6.77 8.20 -13.07
CA VAL A 100 5.31 8.35 -13.07
C VAL A 100 4.82 9.63 -13.72
N GLU A 101 5.67 10.64 -13.79
CA GLU A 101 5.40 11.94 -14.40
C GLU A 101 6.66 12.55 -15.00
N THR A 102 6.50 13.42 -15.99
CA THR A 102 7.61 14.12 -16.64
C THR A 102 8.14 15.26 -15.77
N LEU A 103 9.44 15.59 -15.93
CA LEU A 103 10.12 16.64 -15.16
C LEU A 103 9.53 18.05 -15.44
N ARG A 104 9.25 18.35 -16.69
CA ARG A 104 8.86 19.69 -17.12
C ARG A 104 7.38 19.96 -16.88
N GLU A 105 6.52 19.06 -17.36
CA GLU A 105 5.09 19.30 -17.44
C GLU A 105 4.32 18.65 -16.30
N LYS A 106 5.00 17.83 -15.47
CA LYS A 106 4.39 17.03 -14.38
C LYS A 106 3.15 16.25 -14.85
N GLN A 107 3.25 15.68 -16.05
CA GLN A 107 2.18 14.90 -16.67
C GLN A 107 2.57 13.43 -16.73
N LYS A 108 1.57 12.55 -16.66
CA LYS A 108 1.78 11.10 -16.86
C LYS A 108 2.31 10.79 -18.26
N ARG A 109 1.81 11.51 -19.30
CA ARG A 109 2.21 11.29 -20.68
C ARG A 109 3.70 11.59 -20.87
N GLY A 110 4.42 10.63 -21.41
CA GLY A 110 5.88 10.69 -21.60
C GLY A 110 6.69 10.04 -20.47
N SER A 111 6.07 9.68 -19.33
CA SER A 111 6.75 8.96 -18.25
C SER A 111 6.91 7.47 -18.56
N LEU A 112 7.77 6.77 -17.80
CA LEU A 112 7.91 5.32 -17.89
C LEU A 112 6.57 4.62 -17.67
N LEU A 113 5.83 5.01 -16.64
CA LEU A 113 4.50 4.47 -16.35
C LEU A 113 3.54 4.62 -17.53
N TRP A 114 3.58 5.73 -18.25
CA TRP A 114 2.72 5.94 -19.41
C TRP A 114 3.04 4.97 -20.56
N VAL A 115 4.31 4.67 -20.78
CA VAL A 115 4.72 3.72 -21.83
C VAL A 115 4.26 2.29 -21.48
N LEU A 116 4.42 1.91 -20.22
CA LEU A 116 4.12 0.55 -19.73
C LEU A 116 2.62 0.30 -19.52
N ASP A 117 1.83 1.36 -19.23
CA ASP A 117 0.43 1.21 -18.86
C ASP A 117 -0.45 0.81 -20.03
N LYS A 118 -0.65 -0.50 -20.15
CA LYS A 118 -1.62 -1.14 -21.06
C LYS A 118 -2.69 -1.89 -20.27
N THR A 119 -2.87 -1.55 -19.00
CA THR A 119 -3.83 -2.20 -18.11
C THR A 119 -5.27 -1.99 -18.59
N LYS A 120 -6.15 -2.93 -18.22
CA LYS A 120 -7.56 -2.92 -18.60
C LYS A 120 -8.48 -2.48 -17.47
N THR A 121 -7.97 -2.49 -16.23
CA THR A 121 -8.74 -2.15 -15.04
C THR A 121 -8.05 -1.03 -14.23
N ALA A 122 -8.85 -0.27 -13.49
CA ALA A 122 -8.30 0.76 -12.59
C ALA A 122 -7.43 0.15 -11.47
N MET A 123 -7.79 -1.03 -10.98
CA MET A 123 -6.98 -1.78 -10.00
C MET A 123 -5.64 -2.19 -10.59
N GLY A 124 -5.63 -2.72 -11.82
CA GLY A 124 -4.39 -3.04 -12.54
C GLY A 124 -3.49 -1.83 -12.76
N ALA A 125 -4.05 -0.67 -13.10
CA ALA A 125 -3.28 0.56 -13.26
C ALA A 125 -2.62 1.00 -11.94
N ARG A 126 -3.32 0.89 -10.80
CA ARG A 126 -2.74 1.16 -9.47
C ARG A 126 -1.63 0.18 -9.12
N THR A 127 -1.84 -1.11 -9.38
CA THR A 127 -0.84 -2.15 -9.15
C THR A 127 0.42 -1.92 -9.99
N LEU A 128 0.26 -1.62 -11.29
CA LEU A 128 1.39 -1.31 -12.16
C LEU A 128 2.15 -0.08 -11.68
N ARG A 129 1.44 0.97 -11.28
CA ARG A 129 2.06 2.16 -10.70
C ARG A 129 2.88 1.80 -9.44
N SER A 130 2.33 1.00 -8.55
CA SER A 130 3.04 0.52 -7.37
C SER A 130 4.32 -0.27 -7.74
N PHE A 131 4.28 -1.11 -8.77
CA PHE A 131 5.46 -1.85 -9.24
C PHE A 131 6.57 -0.95 -9.77
N VAL A 132 6.19 0.15 -10.43
CA VAL A 132 7.16 1.14 -10.96
C VAL A 132 7.74 2.00 -9.83
N GLU A 133 6.92 2.40 -8.87
CA GLU A 133 7.35 3.25 -7.75
C GLU A 133 8.13 2.49 -6.67
N GLN A 134 7.86 1.19 -6.52
CA GLN A 134 8.44 0.30 -5.51
C GLN A 134 8.91 -1.02 -6.14
N PRO A 135 10.03 -1.02 -6.89
CA PRO A 135 10.56 -2.24 -7.48
C PRO A 135 11.00 -3.24 -6.41
N LEU A 136 10.77 -4.51 -6.66
CA LEU A 136 11.25 -5.58 -5.79
C LEU A 136 12.77 -5.69 -5.85
N ILE A 137 13.37 -6.17 -4.75
CA ILE A 137 14.79 -6.56 -4.68
C ILE A 137 14.96 -8.07 -4.58
N ASP A 138 13.95 -8.80 -4.16
CA ASP A 138 14.01 -10.24 -4.04
C ASP A 138 14.00 -10.93 -5.43
N ALA A 139 15.07 -11.66 -5.72
CA ALA A 139 15.26 -12.29 -7.03
C ALA A 139 14.23 -13.38 -7.32
N GLU A 140 13.76 -14.12 -6.30
CA GLU A 140 12.78 -15.20 -6.50
C GLU A 140 11.41 -14.59 -6.85
N GLU A 141 11.00 -13.53 -6.17
CA GLU A 141 9.76 -12.83 -6.49
C GLU A 141 9.81 -12.15 -7.87
N ILE A 142 10.96 -11.60 -8.26
CA ILE A 142 11.17 -11.02 -9.59
C ILE A 142 11.04 -12.12 -10.65
N ASN A 143 11.74 -13.23 -10.48
CA ASN A 143 11.70 -14.34 -11.44
C ASN A 143 10.30 -14.92 -11.60
N ARG A 144 9.55 -15.09 -10.52
CA ARG A 144 8.14 -15.54 -10.56
C ARG A 144 7.25 -14.62 -11.40
N ARG A 145 7.48 -13.29 -11.33
CA ARG A 145 6.78 -12.33 -12.20
C ARG A 145 7.20 -12.44 -13.65
N LEU A 146 8.50 -12.66 -13.89
CA LEU A 146 9.02 -12.83 -15.25
C LEU A 146 8.52 -14.11 -15.90
N GLU A 147 8.46 -15.22 -15.17
CA GLU A 147 7.88 -16.50 -15.64
C GLU A 147 6.42 -16.34 -16.05
N ALA A 148 5.61 -15.64 -15.26
CA ALA A 148 4.23 -15.36 -15.63
C ALA A 148 4.11 -14.48 -16.89
N LEU A 149 5.01 -13.52 -17.08
CA LEU A 149 5.08 -12.71 -18.29
C LEU A 149 5.50 -13.52 -19.51
N GLU A 150 6.49 -14.41 -19.35
CA GLU A 150 6.97 -15.31 -20.39
C GLU A 150 5.83 -16.22 -20.87
N GLU A 151 5.12 -16.86 -19.93
CA GLU A 151 3.97 -17.71 -20.27
C GLU A 151 2.90 -16.96 -21.06
N LEU A 152 2.55 -15.74 -20.66
CA LEU A 152 1.57 -14.91 -21.38
C LEU A 152 2.09 -14.40 -22.73
N ASN A 153 3.39 -14.23 -22.87
CA ASN A 153 4.01 -13.84 -24.14
C ASN A 153 4.01 -14.99 -25.15
N GLU A 154 4.22 -16.21 -24.67
CA GLU A 154 4.19 -17.43 -25.50
C GLU A 154 2.76 -17.83 -25.90
N LYS A 155 1.75 -17.40 -25.13
CA LYS A 155 0.33 -17.75 -25.34
C LYS A 155 -0.51 -16.50 -25.71
N PRO A 156 -0.33 -15.92 -26.90
CA PRO A 156 -1.01 -14.68 -27.27
C PRO A 156 -2.55 -14.78 -27.24
N MET A 157 -3.11 -15.92 -27.62
CA MET A 157 -4.56 -16.13 -27.58
C MET A 157 -5.10 -16.09 -26.15
N LEU A 158 -4.43 -16.76 -25.19
CA LEU A 158 -4.80 -16.73 -23.78
C LEU A 158 -4.68 -15.30 -23.21
N ARG A 159 -3.60 -14.60 -23.55
CA ARG A 159 -3.40 -13.20 -23.14
C ARG A 159 -4.52 -12.30 -23.62
N ASP A 160 -4.94 -12.43 -24.85
CA ASP A 160 -6.00 -11.61 -25.44
C ASP A 160 -7.36 -11.96 -24.82
N GLU A 161 -7.65 -13.23 -24.58
CA GLU A 161 -8.84 -13.70 -23.87
C GLU A 161 -8.91 -13.13 -22.44
N ILE A 162 -7.81 -13.20 -21.67
CA ILE A 162 -7.74 -12.58 -20.33
C ILE A 162 -8.02 -11.08 -20.42
N ARG A 163 -7.48 -10.38 -21.40
CA ARG A 163 -7.73 -8.95 -21.60
C ARG A 163 -9.19 -8.63 -21.88
N GLU A 164 -9.88 -9.47 -22.61
CA GLU A 164 -11.32 -9.35 -22.85
C GLU A 164 -12.13 -9.56 -21.57
N TYR A 165 -11.79 -10.57 -20.78
CA TYR A 165 -12.45 -10.79 -19.48
C TYR A 165 -12.21 -9.66 -18.47
N LEU A 166 -11.10 -8.96 -18.57
CA LEU A 166 -10.79 -7.82 -17.69
C LEU A 166 -11.54 -6.53 -18.08
N ASN A 167 -11.95 -6.37 -19.33
CA ASN A 167 -12.62 -5.15 -19.79
C ASN A 167 -13.90 -4.79 -19.01
N PRO A 168 -14.81 -5.73 -18.68
CA PRO A 168 -16.03 -5.43 -17.93
C PRO A 168 -15.82 -5.36 -16.41
N VAL A 169 -14.60 -5.58 -15.91
CA VAL A 169 -14.32 -5.59 -14.47
C VAL A 169 -14.27 -4.16 -13.93
N TYR A 170 -15.26 -3.85 -13.08
CA TYR A 170 -15.34 -2.57 -12.38
C TYR A 170 -14.28 -2.44 -11.28
N ASP A 171 -14.08 -1.22 -10.79
CA ASP A 171 -13.19 -0.92 -9.67
C ASP A 171 -13.80 -1.43 -8.35
N LEU A 172 -13.55 -2.70 -8.03
CA LEU A 172 -14.10 -3.36 -6.85
C LEU A 172 -13.62 -2.70 -5.54
N GLU A 173 -12.40 -2.20 -5.49
CA GLU A 173 -11.88 -1.50 -4.31
C GLU A 173 -12.70 -0.25 -4.00
N ARG A 174 -13.03 0.54 -5.03
CA ARG A 174 -13.88 1.72 -4.87
C ARG A 174 -15.34 1.38 -4.60
N LEU A 175 -15.85 0.29 -5.14
CA LEU A 175 -17.22 -0.15 -4.87
C LEU A 175 -17.36 -0.59 -3.41
N VAL A 176 -16.45 -1.40 -2.90
CA VAL A 176 -16.46 -1.85 -1.51
C VAL A 176 -16.30 -0.67 -0.55
N SER A 177 -15.41 0.28 -0.84
CA SER A 177 -15.19 1.45 0.03
C SER A 177 -16.38 2.44 0.06
N ARG A 178 -17.39 2.29 -0.81
CA ARG A 178 -18.62 3.11 -0.81
C ARG A 178 -19.79 2.44 -0.08
N ILE A 179 -19.67 1.15 0.21
CA ILE A 179 -20.73 0.35 0.84
C ILE A 179 -20.51 0.27 2.36
N SER A 180 -19.29 0.58 2.82
CA SER A 180 -18.88 0.58 4.23
C SER A 180 -19.14 1.91 4.93
#